data_6ef86b6e900b17619872751e9a683df9
#
_entry.id   6ef86b6e900b17619872751e9a683df9
#
_cell.length_a   1.000
_cell.length_b   1.000
_cell.length_c   1.000
_cell.angle_alpha   90.00
_cell.angle_beta   90.00
_cell.angle_gamma   90.00
#
_symmetry.space_group_name_H-M   'P 1'
#
loop_
_entity.id
_entity.type
_entity.pdbx_description
1 polymer ?
#
loop_
_entity_poly.entity_id
_entity_poly.type
_entity_poly.pdbx_seq_one_letter_code
_entity_poly.pdbx_strand_id
1 'polypeptide(L)'
;MLAITRDELAGRLPIVNGVYAEGSLEAQRLARMAHEGGASALLVFPPAIYTMGQRPEMAIEHVRRIAEVTDLPLIIFQYNPAGGQGYPLSTLLRMVDEVPTIAAIKDWCGNAQLADRQIRALNGRSRPVHVLSTHSAWLFSSLVLGCKGLLSGSGSVIADLQAQLFEAVQNKDLALAQKIHDRVYHTAEVFYADPFVDMHNRMKEALVLLGKLPRAVVRPPLVKIPAAEIERIRQALIAAGLLAA
;
A
#
# COMPACT_ATOMS: atom_id res chain seq x y z
N MET A 1 -0.99 17.52 -7.10
CA MET A 1 -0.67 16.79 -5.84
C MET A 1 0.83 16.62 -5.67
N LEU A 2 1.55 15.94 -6.59
CA LEU A 2 2.99 15.69 -6.43
C LEU A 2 3.80 16.96 -6.13
N ALA A 3 3.62 18.04 -6.89
CA ALA A 3 4.29 19.31 -6.64
C ALA A 3 4.03 19.87 -5.24
N ILE A 4 2.76 19.87 -4.79
CA ILE A 4 2.38 20.31 -3.44
C ILE A 4 3.07 19.44 -2.38
N THR A 5 3.08 18.11 -2.56
CA THR A 5 3.73 17.19 -1.63
C THR A 5 5.24 17.43 -1.59
N ARG A 6 5.88 17.61 -2.74
CA ARG A 6 7.31 17.91 -2.84
C ARG A 6 7.66 19.23 -2.12
N ASP A 7 6.87 20.26 -2.36
CA ASP A 7 7.12 21.59 -1.80
C ASP A 7 6.93 21.56 -0.27
N GLU A 8 5.90 20.85 0.24
CA GLU A 8 5.67 20.70 1.68
C GLU A 8 6.77 19.86 2.35
N LEU A 9 7.20 18.78 1.72
CA LEU A 9 8.25 17.91 2.26
C LEU A 9 9.64 18.56 2.20
N ALA A 10 9.88 19.45 1.26
CA ALA A 10 11.15 20.17 1.10
C ALA A 10 12.39 19.23 1.17
N GLY A 11 12.31 18.06 0.55
CA GLY A 11 13.38 17.06 0.54
C GLY A 11 13.53 16.21 1.82
N ARG A 12 12.71 16.42 2.84
CA ARG A 12 12.80 15.68 4.13
C ARG A 12 12.49 14.19 4.01
N LEU A 13 11.66 13.81 3.06
CA LEU A 13 11.23 12.42 2.84
C LEU A 13 11.20 12.11 1.34
N PRO A 14 11.54 10.86 0.95
CA PRO A 14 11.33 10.40 -0.41
C PRO A 14 9.84 10.28 -0.74
N ILE A 15 9.49 10.51 -2.01
CA ILE A 15 8.10 10.46 -2.47
C ILE A 15 7.89 9.25 -3.36
N VAL A 16 6.98 8.38 -2.98
CA VAL A 16 6.48 7.29 -3.83
C VAL A 16 5.21 7.78 -4.53
N ASN A 17 5.26 7.91 -5.86
CA ASN A 17 4.10 8.34 -6.65
C ASN A 17 3.37 7.16 -7.27
N GLY A 18 2.03 7.14 -7.15
CA GLY A 18 1.18 6.12 -7.77
C GLY A 18 1.08 6.29 -9.28
N VAL A 19 1.22 5.20 -10.02
CA VAL A 19 0.91 5.09 -11.46
C VAL A 19 -0.26 4.12 -11.60
N TYR A 20 -1.45 4.66 -11.79
CA TYR A 20 -2.69 3.93 -12.00
C TYR A 20 -3.34 4.38 -13.29
N ALA A 21 -3.46 3.49 -14.26
CA ALA A 21 -4.06 3.73 -15.54
C ALA A 21 -4.59 2.42 -16.16
N GLU A 22 -5.63 2.51 -16.96
CA GLU A 22 -6.21 1.36 -17.67
C GLU A 22 -5.36 0.94 -18.89
N GLY A 23 -4.59 1.87 -19.46
CA GLY A 23 -3.75 1.60 -20.63
C GLY A 23 -2.28 1.87 -20.36
N SER A 24 -1.40 1.08 -21.02
CA SER A 24 0.06 1.20 -20.84
C SER A 24 0.61 2.54 -21.32
N LEU A 25 0.04 3.13 -22.39
CA LEU A 25 0.48 4.43 -22.89
C LEU A 25 0.20 5.57 -21.89
N GLU A 26 -0.97 5.52 -21.24
CA GLU A 26 -1.28 6.47 -20.17
C GLU A 26 -0.41 6.24 -18.94
N ALA A 27 -0.15 4.98 -18.58
CA ALA A 27 0.77 4.63 -17.50
C ALA A 27 2.19 5.19 -17.76
N GLN A 28 2.70 5.09 -19.01
CA GLN A 28 3.98 5.71 -19.40
C GLN A 28 3.94 7.24 -19.23
N ARG A 29 2.86 7.89 -19.68
CA ARG A 29 2.70 9.34 -19.51
C ARG A 29 2.74 9.74 -18.02
N LEU A 30 2.01 9.03 -17.17
CA LEU A 30 1.98 9.28 -15.73
C LEU A 30 3.35 9.01 -15.07
N ALA A 31 4.05 7.97 -15.48
CA ALA A 31 5.39 7.66 -14.99
C ALA A 31 6.40 8.76 -15.33
N ARG A 32 6.38 9.25 -16.58
CA ARG A 32 7.24 10.38 -17.00
C ARG A 32 6.94 11.65 -16.21
N MET A 33 5.67 11.99 -16.06
CA MET A 33 5.26 13.15 -15.26
C MET A 33 5.67 13.02 -13.79
N ALA A 34 5.62 11.82 -13.21
CA ALA A 34 6.05 11.58 -11.84
C ALA A 34 7.56 11.71 -11.68
N HIS A 35 8.34 11.18 -12.63
CA HIS A 35 9.79 11.34 -12.68
C HIS A 35 10.19 12.83 -12.76
N GLU A 36 9.67 13.54 -13.74
CA GLU A 36 9.91 14.98 -13.94
C GLU A 36 9.43 15.81 -12.73
N GLY A 37 8.38 15.36 -12.05
CA GLY A 37 7.84 15.98 -10.85
C GLY A 37 8.63 15.75 -9.57
N GLY A 38 9.70 14.93 -9.61
CA GLY A 38 10.59 14.67 -8.47
C GLY A 38 10.14 13.52 -7.57
N ALA A 39 9.42 12.54 -8.10
CA ALA A 39 9.19 11.29 -7.38
C ALA A 39 10.51 10.52 -7.17
N SER A 40 10.62 9.79 -6.06
CA SER A 40 11.77 8.95 -5.72
C SER A 40 11.57 7.49 -6.13
N ALA A 41 10.32 7.06 -6.28
CA ALA A 41 9.91 5.73 -6.72
C ALA A 41 8.48 5.77 -7.27
N LEU A 42 8.09 4.76 -8.03
CA LEU A 42 6.75 4.61 -8.59
C LEU A 42 6.05 3.39 -8.00
N LEU A 43 4.82 3.57 -7.50
CA LEU A 43 3.92 2.48 -7.15
C LEU A 43 3.02 2.17 -8.36
N VAL A 44 3.28 1.06 -9.02
CA VAL A 44 2.59 0.65 -10.24
C VAL A 44 1.42 -0.25 -9.90
N PHE A 45 0.21 0.18 -10.23
CA PHE A 45 -1.01 -0.59 -10.05
C PHE A 45 -1.30 -1.42 -11.29
N PRO A 46 -1.84 -2.64 -11.15
CA PRO A 46 -2.37 -3.36 -12.29
C PRO A 46 -3.61 -2.66 -12.85
N PRO A 47 -3.78 -2.60 -14.18
CA PRO A 47 -5.01 -2.11 -14.80
C PRO A 47 -6.25 -2.86 -14.31
N ALA A 48 -7.39 -2.15 -14.12
CA ALA A 48 -8.62 -2.78 -13.65
C ALA A 48 -9.18 -3.81 -14.64
N ILE A 49 -8.89 -3.66 -15.95
CA ILE A 49 -9.31 -4.62 -16.99
C ILE A 49 -8.79 -6.04 -16.73
N TYR A 50 -7.71 -6.21 -15.91
CA TYR A 50 -7.20 -7.53 -15.55
C TYR A 50 -8.18 -8.34 -14.68
N THR A 51 -9.21 -7.73 -14.11
CA THR A 51 -10.31 -8.47 -13.47
C THR A 51 -11.05 -9.39 -14.44
N MET A 52 -10.95 -9.13 -15.73
CA MET A 52 -11.48 -10.00 -16.79
C MET A 52 -10.51 -11.13 -17.19
N GLY A 53 -9.35 -11.21 -16.52
CA GLY A 53 -8.27 -12.14 -16.81
C GLY A 53 -7.07 -11.48 -17.47
N GLN A 54 -5.90 -12.06 -17.26
CA GLN A 54 -4.65 -11.57 -17.82
C GLN A 54 -3.77 -12.71 -18.30
N ARG A 55 -2.96 -12.46 -19.34
CA ARG A 55 -1.84 -13.32 -19.72
C ARG A 55 -0.54 -12.73 -19.16
N PRO A 56 0.45 -13.57 -18.80
CA PRO A 56 1.72 -13.08 -18.25
C PRO A 56 2.38 -12.01 -19.13
N GLU A 57 2.34 -12.16 -20.44
CA GLU A 57 2.94 -11.23 -21.42
C GLU A 57 2.31 -9.83 -21.33
N MET A 58 0.99 -9.75 -21.11
CA MET A 58 0.28 -8.47 -20.99
C MET A 58 0.75 -7.72 -19.73
N ALA A 59 0.89 -8.43 -18.60
CA ALA A 59 1.33 -7.87 -17.34
C ALA A 59 2.79 -7.39 -17.41
N ILE A 60 3.67 -8.21 -17.96
CA ILE A 60 5.10 -7.90 -18.10
C ILE A 60 5.30 -6.73 -19.06
N GLU A 61 4.64 -6.74 -20.23
CA GLU A 61 4.74 -5.66 -21.19
C GLU A 61 4.24 -4.32 -20.64
N HIS A 62 3.15 -4.34 -19.85
CA HIS A 62 2.65 -3.13 -19.17
C HIS A 62 3.73 -2.49 -18.28
N VAL A 63 4.38 -3.29 -17.45
CA VAL A 63 5.42 -2.81 -16.54
C VAL A 63 6.71 -2.42 -17.29
N ARG A 64 7.08 -3.18 -18.32
CA ARG A 64 8.23 -2.86 -19.19
C ARG A 64 8.07 -1.49 -19.83
N ARG A 65 6.91 -1.17 -20.39
CA ARG A 65 6.62 0.14 -20.98
C ARG A 65 6.75 1.28 -19.98
N ILE A 66 6.40 1.06 -18.73
CA ILE A 66 6.62 2.06 -17.67
C ILE A 66 8.12 2.23 -17.42
N ALA A 67 8.87 1.14 -17.34
CA ALA A 67 10.32 1.17 -17.12
C ALA A 67 11.12 1.83 -18.28
N GLU A 68 10.58 1.79 -19.51
CA GLU A 68 11.22 2.43 -20.68
C GLU A 68 11.29 3.97 -20.59
N VAL A 69 10.47 4.59 -19.77
CA VAL A 69 10.35 6.07 -19.71
C VAL A 69 10.89 6.66 -18.41
N THR A 70 11.43 5.83 -17.53
CA THR A 70 11.98 6.25 -16.24
C THR A 70 12.96 5.22 -15.71
N ASP A 71 14.00 5.67 -15.03
CA ASP A 71 14.95 4.86 -14.27
C ASP A 71 14.59 4.76 -12.78
N LEU A 72 13.47 5.37 -12.36
CA LEU A 72 13.01 5.29 -10.97
C LEU A 72 12.71 3.84 -10.56
N PRO A 73 13.00 3.47 -9.31
CA PRO A 73 12.61 2.17 -8.76
C PRO A 73 11.10 1.95 -8.85
N LEU A 74 10.70 0.77 -9.33
CA LEU A 74 9.29 0.39 -9.41
C LEU A 74 8.89 -0.48 -8.20
N ILE A 75 7.76 -0.18 -7.63
CA ILE A 75 7.06 -0.97 -6.62
C ILE A 75 5.79 -1.53 -7.27
N ILE A 76 5.70 -2.84 -7.45
CA ILE A 76 4.53 -3.45 -8.09
C ILE A 76 3.45 -3.71 -7.05
N PHE A 77 2.24 -3.23 -7.30
CA PHE A 77 1.11 -3.52 -6.42
C PHE A 77 0.56 -4.92 -6.73
N GLN A 78 0.61 -5.79 -5.75
CA GLN A 78 0.13 -7.17 -5.84
C GLN A 78 -1.21 -7.32 -5.15
N TYR A 79 -2.26 -7.61 -5.92
CA TYR A 79 -3.57 -8.02 -5.43
C TYR A 79 -3.68 -9.54 -5.28
N ASN A 80 -4.84 -10.01 -4.81
CA ASN A 80 -5.13 -11.43 -4.83
C ASN A 80 -5.29 -11.92 -6.28
N PRO A 81 -4.50 -12.93 -6.73
CA PRO A 81 -4.62 -13.46 -8.08
C PRO A 81 -6.02 -14.04 -8.39
N ALA A 82 -6.72 -14.57 -7.38
CA ALA A 82 -8.06 -15.10 -7.57
C ALA A 82 -9.09 -14.04 -8.01
N GLY A 83 -8.82 -12.74 -7.73
CA GLY A 83 -9.62 -11.63 -8.22
C GLY A 83 -9.29 -11.19 -9.66
N GLY A 84 -8.38 -11.88 -10.34
CA GLY A 84 -7.95 -11.59 -11.73
C GLY A 84 -6.93 -10.46 -11.85
N GLN A 85 -6.98 -9.48 -10.96
CA GLN A 85 -6.12 -8.29 -11.00
C GLN A 85 -4.71 -8.54 -10.44
N GLY A 86 -4.56 -9.48 -9.50
CA GLY A 86 -3.27 -9.87 -8.95
C GLY A 86 -2.49 -10.78 -9.90
N TYR A 87 -1.19 -10.80 -9.73
CA TYR A 87 -0.27 -11.59 -10.55
C TYR A 87 -0.06 -12.99 -9.94
N PRO A 88 -0.21 -14.09 -10.70
CA PRO A 88 0.30 -15.40 -10.29
C PRO A 88 1.80 -15.29 -9.92
N LEU A 89 2.24 -16.06 -8.93
CA LEU A 89 3.64 -15.99 -8.46
C LEU A 89 4.64 -16.18 -9.61
N SER A 90 4.38 -17.11 -10.52
CA SER A 90 5.22 -17.34 -11.70
C SER A 90 5.32 -16.10 -12.61
N THR A 91 4.20 -15.41 -12.84
CA THR A 91 4.18 -14.15 -13.61
C THR A 91 4.97 -13.06 -12.88
N LEU A 92 4.78 -12.92 -11.57
CA LEU A 92 5.48 -11.94 -10.76
C LEU A 92 7.01 -12.16 -10.78
N LEU A 93 7.45 -13.41 -10.62
CA LEU A 93 8.88 -13.75 -10.66
C LEU A 93 9.49 -13.47 -12.04
N ARG A 94 8.80 -13.86 -13.10
CA ARG A 94 9.21 -13.57 -14.47
C ARG A 94 9.27 -12.05 -14.74
N MET A 95 8.28 -11.30 -14.26
CA MET A 95 8.27 -9.84 -14.37
C MET A 95 9.49 -9.20 -13.69
N VAL A 96 9.85 -9.67 -12.50
CA VAL A 96 11.04 -9.22 -11.76
C VAL A 96 12.34 -9.54 -12.51
N ASP A 97 12.40 -10.67 -13.22
CA ASP A 97 13.57 -11.04 -14.03
C ASP A 97 13.71 -10.18 -15.30
N GLU A 98 12.58 -9.88 -15.95
CA GLU A 98 12.55 -9.15 -17.20
C GLU A 98 12.58 -7.62 -17.04
N VAL A 99 12.25 -7.09 -15.85
CA VAL A 99 12.23 -5.64 -15.56
C VAL A 99 13.10 -5.33 -14.33
N PRO A 100 14.41 -5.09 -14.54
CA PRO A 100 15.38 -4.92 -13.42
C PRO A 100 15.13 -3.73 -12.50
N THR A 101 14.38 -2.72 -12.94
CA THR A 101 14.01 -1.55 -12.14
C THR A 101 12.98 -1.85 -11.04
N ILE A 102 12.37 -3.05 -11.05
CA ILE A 102 11.48 -3.48 -9.96
C ILE A 102 12.32 -3.71 -8.70
N ALA A 103 12.12 -2.86 -7.69
CA ALA A 103 12.82 -2.90 -6.41
C ALA A 103 11.98 -3.52 -5.28
N ALA A 104 10.65 -3.45 -5.40
CA ALA A 104 9.76 -3.97 -4.36
C ALA A 104 8.40 -4.41 -4.91
N ILE A 105 7.70 -5.19 -4.09
CA ILE A 105 6.31 -5.57 -4.28
C ILE A 105 5.52 -5.03 -3.08
N LYS A 106 4.45 -4.28 -3.33
CA LYS A 106 3.46 -3.93 -2.31
C LYS A 106 2.44 -5.06 -2.26
N ASP A 107 2.51 -5.88 -1.21
CA ASP A 107 1.67 -7.08 -1.12
C ASP A 107 0.32 -6.80 -0.45
N TRP A 108 -0.74 -7.05 -1.17
CA TRP A 108 -2.12 -7.09 -0.69
C TRP A 108 -2.86 -8.32 -1.23
N CYS A 109 -2.19 -9.45 -1.26
CA CYS A 109 -2.79 -10.69 -1.78
C CYS A 109 -3.88 -11.27 -0.87
N GLY A 110 -3.94 -10.88 0.40
CA GLY A 110 -4.94 -11.37 1.36
C GLY A 110 -4.85 -12.89 1.63
N ASN A 111 -3.69 -13.50 1.36
CA ASN A 111 -3.47 -14.93 1.53
C ASN A 111 -2.09 -15.16 2.16
N ALA A 112 -2.08 -15.67 3.39
CA ALA A 112 -0.88 -15.87 4.19
C ALA A 112 0.14 -16.81 3.52
N GLN A 113 -0.33 -17.91 2.92
CA GLN A 113 0.55 -18.87 2.25
C GLN A 113 1.19 -18.27 0.99
N LEU A 114 0.42 -17.50 0.22
CA LEU A 114 0.95 -16.83 -0.96
C LEU A 114 1.95 -15.75 -0.57
N ALA A 115 1.65 -14.96 0.45
CA ALA A 115 2.56 -13.93 0.98
C ALA A 115 3.89 -14.55 1.43
N ASP A 116 3.88 -15.63 2.21
CA ASP A 116 5.10 -16.32 2.63
C ASP A 116 5.91 -16.85 1.43
N ARG A 117 5.24 -17.45 0.43
CA ARG A 117 5.90 -17.89 -0.81
C ARG A 117 6.54 -16.73 -1.57
N GLN A 118 5.84 -15.60 -1.69
CA GLN A 118 6.38 -14.40 -2.32
C GLN A 118 7.60 -13.86 -1.58
N ILE A 119 7.50 -13.71 -0.24
CA ILE A 119 8.59 -13.24 0.61
C ILE A 119 9.83 -14.10 0.42
N ARG A 120 9.72 -15.44 0.49
CA ARG A 120 10.86 -16.36 0.33
C ARG A 120 11.43 -16.29 -1.07
N ALA A 121 10.60 -16.34 -2.10
CA ALA A 121 11.04 -16.35 -3.49
C ALA A 121 11.72 -15.03 -3.90
N LEU A 122 11.30 -13.91 -3.37
CA LEU A 122 11.82 -12.58 -3.75
C LEU A 122 13.02 -12.17 -2.90
N ASN A 123 12.99 -12.40 -1.57
CA ASN A 123 14.11 -12.09 -0.70
C ASN A 123 15.35 -13.00 -0.94
N GLY A 124 15.16 -14.21 -1.40
CA GLY A 124 16.24 -15.19 -1.66
C GLY A 124 16.97 -15.02 -2.99
N ARG A 125 16.63 -14.00 -3.80
CA ARG A 125 17.26 -13.75 -5.11
C ARG A 125 18.63 -13.08 -4.94
N SER A 126 19.51 -13.26 -5.93
CA SER A 126 20.82 -12.56 -5.99
C SER A 126 20.68 -11.04 -6.02
N ARG A 127 19.62 -10.55 -6.69
CA ARG A 127 19.10 -9.18 -6.59
C ARG A 127 17.80 -9.22 -5.76
N PRO A 128 17.86 -8.91 -4.47
CA PRO A 128 16.65 -8.95 -3.63
C PRO A 128 15.59 -7.96 -4.12
N VAL A 129 14.32 -8.41 -4.13
CA VAL A 129 13.16 -7.56 -4.35
C VAL A 129 12.33 -7.58 -3.08
N HIS A 130 12.19 -6.42 -2.47
CA HIS A 130 11.58 -6.31 -1.14
C HIS A 130 10.06 -6.49 -1.19
N VAL A 131 9.52 -7.26 -0.26
CA VAL A 131 8.07 -7.32 -0.06
C VAL A 131 7.68 -6.33 1.03
N LEU A 132 6.76 -5.42 0.69
CA LEU A 132 6.21 -4.41 1.58
C LEU A 132 4.77 -4.80 1.91
N SER A 133 4.46 -4.94 3.19
CA SER A 133 3.11 -5.30 3.63
C SER A 133 2.17 -4.11 3.58
N THR A 134 0.92 -4.34 3.21
CA THR A 134 -0.11 -3.28 3.21
C THR A 134 -1.39 -3.69 3.93
N HIS A 135 -1.62 -4.97 4.18
CA HIS A 135 -2.85 -5.45 4.80
C HIS A 135 -2.84 -5.18 6.30
N SER A 136 -3.51 -4.12 6.74
CA SER A 136 -3.42 -3.58 8.10
C SER A 136 -3.76 -4.57 9.21
N ALA A 137 -4.67 -5.51 8.95
CA ALA A 137 -5.06 -6.53 9.94
C ALA A 137 -3.96 -7.58 10.20
N TRP A 138 -2.86 -7.61 9.41
CA TRP A 138 -1.81 -8.61 9.61
C TRP A 138 -0.38 -8.09 9.38
N LEU A 139 -0.18 -6.79 9.55
CA LEU A 139 1.15 -6.16 9.42
C LEU A 139 2.18 -6.85 10.30
N PHE A 140 1.82 -7.17 11.55
CA PHE A 140 2.71 -7.86 12.49
C PHE A 140 3.17 -9.21 11.94
N SER A 141 2.24 -10.08 11.56
CA SER A 141 2.55 -11.41 11.03
C SER A 141 3.42 -11.33 9.77
N SER A 142 3.12 -10.41 8.85
CA SER A 142 3.89 -10.25 7.61
C SER A 142 5.31 -9.74 7.85
N LEU A 143 5.51 -8.86 8.83
CA LEU A 143 6.85 -8.41 9.23
C LEU A 143 7.66 -9.56 9.85
N VAL A 144 7.04 -10.37 10.71
CA VAL A 144 7.68 -11.57 11.30
C VAL A 144 8.06 -12.59 10.23
N LEU A 145 7.24 -12.74 9.19
CA LEU A 145 7.53 -13.61 8.03
C LEU A 145 8.66 -13.06 7.13
N GLY A 146 9.06 -11.80 7.30
CA GLY A 146 10.21 -11.24 6.60
C GLY A 146 9.91 -10.15 5.58
N CYS A 147 8.73 -9.55 5.59
CA CYS A 147 8.49 -8.28 4.89
C CYS A 147 9.52 -7.24 5.32
N LYS A 148 10.02 -6.47 4.36
CA LYS A 148 11.09 -5.49 4.57
C LYS A 148 10.61 -4.08 4.86
N GLY A 149 9.30 -3.89 4.94
CA GLY A 149 8.68 -2.61 5.24
C GLY A 149 7.17 -2.66 5.14
N LEU A 150 6.56 -1.51 5.32
CA LEU A 150 5.13 -1.29 5.26
C LEU A 150 4.80 -0.24 4.20
N LEU A 151 3.77 -0.47 3.41
CA LEU A 151 3.21 0.51 2.48
C LEU A 151 1.67 0.44 2.57
N SER A 152 1.15 0.76 3.75
CA SER A 152 -0.24 0.58 4.12
C SER A 152 -1.03 1.90 4.01
N GLY A 153 -2.26 1.81 3.49
CA GLY A 153 -3.17 2.96 3.39
C GLY A 153 -3.51 3.59 4.74
N SER A 154 -3.66 2.78 5.79
CA SER A 154 -3.92 3.27 7.15
C SER A 154 -2.75 4.06 7.75
N GLY A 155 -1.55 3.98 7.17
CA GLY A 155 -0.41 4.84 7.54
C GLY A 155 -0.71 6.33 7.39
N SER A 156 -1.70 6.73 6.59
CA SER A 156 -2.17 8.11 6.53
C SER A 156 -2.79 8.60 7.85
N VAL A 157 -3.22 7.70 8.73
CA VAL A 157 -3.85 8.00 10.02
C VAL A 157 -2.95 7.58 11.19
N ILE A 158 -2.36 6.38 11.12
CA ILE A 158 -1.64 5.72 12.22
C ILE A 158 -0.16 5.49 11.89
N ALA A 159 0.49 6.43 11.21
CA ALA A 159 1.90 6.31 10.81
C ALA A 159 2.81 5.97 11.99
N ASP A 160 2.62 6.63 13.13
CA ASP A 160 3.43 6.42 14.34
C ASP A 160 3.32 4.98 14.89
N LEU A 161 2.10 4.42 14.92
CA LEU A 161 1.91 3.02 15.33
C LEU A 161 2.55 2.04 14.35
N GLN A 162 2.49 2.32 13.06
CA GLN A 162 3.12 1.47 12.04
C GLN A 162 4.64 1.52 12.12
N ALA A 163 5.22 2.70 12.34
CA ALA A 163 6.65 2.86 12.55
C ALA A 163 7.11 2.11 13.80
N GLN A 164 6.43 2.30 14.94
CA GLN A 164 6.71 1.58 16.19
C GLN A 164 6.60 0.07 16.02
N LEU A 165 5.58 -0.42 15.29
CA LEU A 165 5.41 -1.86 15.02
C LEU A 165 6.61 -2.39 14.21
N PHE A 166 7.00 -1.68 13.16
CA PHE A 166 8.14 -2.04 12.33
C PHE A 166 9.42 -2.10 13.17
N GLU A 167 9.71 -1.07 13.95
CA GLU A 167 10.89 -0.99 14.81
C GLU A 167 10.93 -2.11 15.87
N ALA A 168 9.80 -2.40 16.52
CA ALA A 168 9.70 -3.47 17.50
C ALA A 168 10.04 -4.83 16.89
N VAL A 169 9.54 -5.13 15.68
CA VAL A 169 9.86 -6.38 14.98
C VAL A 169 11.33 -6.40 14.56
N GLN A 170 11.90 -5.30 14.03
CA GLN A 170 13.31 -5.23 13.66
C GLN A 170 14.22 -5.47 14.86
N ASN A 171 13.85 -4.95 16.04
CA ASN A 171 14.56 -5.13 17.30
C ASN A 171 14.27 -6.51 17.95
N LYS A 172 13.45 -7.37 17.31
CA LYS A 172 13.04 -8.69 17.84
C LYS A 172 12.25 -8.62 19.17
N ASP A 173 11.68 -7.46 19.50
CA ASP A 173 10.79 -7.30 20.65
C ASP A 173 9.35 -7.65 20.24
N LEU A 174 9.11 -8.97 20.15
CA LEU A 174 7.80 -9.48 19.75
C LEU A 174 6.70 -9.18 20.78
N ALA A 175 7.05 -9.02 22.05
CA ALA A 175 6.08 -8.68 23.10
C ALA A 175 5.57 -7.24 22.92
N LEU A 176 6.47 -6.30 22.63
CA LEU A 176 6.09 -4.92 22.30
C LEU A 176 5.33 -4.88 20.95
N ALA A 177 5.83 -5.59 19.94
CA ALA A 177 5.19 -5.65 18.64
C ALA A 177 3.74 -6.15 18.72
N GLN A 178 3.47 -7.17 19.55
CA GLN A 178 2.11 -7.67 19.80
C GLN A 178 1.21 -6.59 20.41
N LYS A 179 1.68 -5.89 21.45
CA LYS A 179 0.93 -4.80 22.09
C LYS A 179 0.59 -3.67 21.11
N ILE A 180 1.53 -3.34 20.22
CA ILE A 180 1.28 -2.31 19.19
C ILE A 180 0.29 -2.84 18.16
N HIS A 181 0.42 -4.11 17.75
CA HIS A 181 -0.51 -4.75 16.83
C HIS A 181 -1.95 -4.76 17.36
N ASP A 182 -2.15 -5.05 18.65
CA ASP A 182 -3.47 -5.02 19.28
C ASP A 182 -4.12 -3.62 19.16
N ARG A 183 -3.33 -2.55 19.26
CA ARG A 183 -3.81 -1.18 19.02
C ARG A 183 -4.15 -0.93 17.53
N VAL A 184 -3.29 -1.39 16.62
CA VAL A 184 -3.51 -1.30 15.16
C VAL A 184 -4.77 -2.05 14.74
N TYR A 185 -5.07 -3.18 15.36
CA TYR A 185 -6.22 -4.02 15.05
C TYR A 185 -7.55 -3.26 15.11
N HIS A 186 -7.78 -2.46 16.14
CA HIS A 186 -9.03 -1.70 16.29
C HIS A 186 -9.30 -0.77 15.11
N THR A 187 -8.24 -0.09 14.63
CA THR A 187 -8.37 0.80 13.46
C THR A 187 -8.53 0.01 12.17
N ALA A 188 -7.86 -1.14 12.03
CA ALA A 188 -7.97 -1.97 10.84
C ALA A 188 -9.38 -2.52 10.64
N GLU A 189 -10.03 -2.99 11.71
CA GLU A 189 -11.42 -3.49 11.68
C GLU A 189 -12.41 -2.45 11.15
N VAL A 190 -12.22 -1.19 11.54
CA VAL A 190 -13.14 -0.13 11.14
C VAL A 190 -12.80 0.42 9.75
N PHE A 191 -11.51 0.66 9.44
CA PHE A 191 -11.13 1.28 8.17
C PHE A 191 -11.42 0.37 6.98
N TYR A 192 -11.28 -0.93 7.15
CA TYR A 192 -11.42 -1.92 6.06
C TYR A 192 -12.72 -2.73 6.15
N ALA A 193 -13.70 -2.27 6.94
CA ALA A 193 -15.03 -2.86 6.98
C ALA A 193 -15.77 -2.71 5.64
N ASP A 194 -16.79 -3.55 5.43
CA ASP A 194 -17.68 -3.40 4.29
C ASP A 194 -18.63 -2.19 4.43
N PRO A 195 -18.99 -1.52 3.34
CA PRO A 195 -18.45 -1.70 1.99
C PRO A 195 -17.03 -1.16 1.89
N PHE A 196 -16.12 -1.97 1.37
CA PHE A 196 -14.69 -1.69 1.32
C PHE A 196 -14.33 -0.39 0.54
N VAL A 197 -15.19 0.03 -0.38
CA VAL A 197 -15.01 1.27 -1.16
C VAL A 197 -14.91 2.51 -0.27
N ASP A 198 -15.45 2.48 0.95
CA ASP A 198 -15.43 3.60 1.89
C ASP A 198 -14.16 3.66 2.78
N MET A 199 -13.18 2.78 2.58
CA MET A 199 -11.98 2.77 3.43
C MET A 199 -11.29 4.13 3.54
N HIS A 200 -11.11 4.85 2.41
CA HIS A 200 -10.49 6.17 2.43
C HIS A 200 -11.40 7.26 3.00
N ASN A 201 -12.71 7.09 2.89
CA ASN A 201 -13.70 7.96 3.50
C ASN A 201 -13.59 7.88 5.04
N ARG A 202 -13.55 6.65 5.57
CA ARG A 202 -13.36 6.37 7.01
C ARG A 202 -12.04 6.93 7.54
N MET A 203 -10.94 6.75 6.80
CA MET A 203 -9.64 7.31 7.18
C MET A 203 -9.66 8.85 7.22
N LYS A 204 -10.39 9.51 6.31
CA LYS A 204 -10.55 10.97 6.35
C LYS A 204 -11.38 11.43 7.53
N GLU A 205 -12.47 10.73 7.87
CA GLU A 205 -13.24 11.03 9.08
C GLU A 205 -12.40 10.80 10.35
N ALA A 206 -11.56 9.77 10.39
CA ALA A 206 -10.61 9.57 11.49
C ALA A 206 -9.63 10.76 11.62
N LEU A 207 -9.11 11.27 10.51
CA LEU A 207 -8.24 12.47 10.53
C LEU A 207 -8.98 13.73 11.03
N VAL A 208 -10.28 13.85 10.75
CA VAL A 208 -11.11 14.93 11.29
C VAL A 208 -11.28 14.77 12.80
N LEU A 209 -11.60 13.57 13.28
CA LEU A 209 -11.72 13.27 14.71
C LEU A 209 -10.41 13.52 15.48
N LEU A 210 -9.27 13.29 14.83
CA LEU A 210 -7.94 13.56 15.38
C LEU A 210 -7.50 15.03 15.24
N GLY A 211 -8.35 15.91 14.71
CA GLY A 211 -8.04 17.33 14.50
C GLY A 211 -7.00 17.62 13.42
N LYS A 212 -6.66 16.62 12.58
CA LYS A 212 -5.66 16.74 11.49
C LYS A 212 -6.25 17.28 10.19
N LEU A 213 -7.56 17.18 10.00
CA LEU A 213 -8.28 17.73 8.86
C LEU A 213 -9.50 18.53 9.34
N PRO A 214 -9.83 19.65 8.68
CA PRO A 214 -11.03 20.43 9.04
C PRO A 214 -12.33 19.75 8.60
N ARG A 215 -12.28 18.90 7.58
CA ARG A 215 -13.44 18.15 7.06
C ARG A 215 -13.01 16.97 6.21
N ALA A 216 -13.81 15.90 6.19
CA ALA A 216 -13.66 14.78 5.27
C ALA A 216 -14.41 15.11 3.97
N VAL A 217 -13.70 15.06 2.84
CA VAL A 217 -14.27 15.29 1.50
C VAL A 217 -13.92 14.10 0.61
N VAL A 218 -14.91 13.54 -0.06
CA VAL A 218 -14.77 12.48 -1.05
C VAL A 218 -15.28 12.93 -2.40
N ARG A 219 -14.79 12.29 -3.45
CA ARG A 219 -15.26 12.56 -4.82
C ARG A 219 -16.45 11.65 -5.13
N PRO A 220 -17.49 12.13 -5.83
CA PRO A 220 -18.53 11.27 -6.36
C PRO A 220 -17.94 10.11 -7.17
N PRO A 221 -18.56 8.91 -7.13
CA PRO A 221 -19.86 8.58 -6.55
C PRO A 221 -19.85 8.36 -5.03
N LEU A 222 -18.71 8.46 -4.35
CA LEU A 222 -18.66 8.34 -2.89
C LEU A 222 -19.44 9.48 -2.24
N VAL A 223 -20.11 9.17 -1.14
CA VAL A 223 -20.85 10.13 -0.32
C VAL A 223 -20.34 10.09 1.11
N LYS A 224 -20.70 11.10 1.91
CA LYS A 224 -20.35 11.11 3.34
C LYS A 224 -20.93 9.87 4.02
N ILE A 225 -20.13 9.21 4.86
CA ILE A 225 -20.58 8.05 5.65
C ILE A 225 -21.56 8.49 6.77
N PRO A 226 -22.44 7.58 7.23
CA PRO A 226 -23.41 7.86 8.28
C PRO A 226 -22.77 8.22 9.62
N ALA A 227 -23.49 8.99 10.45
CA ALA A 227 -23.03 9.38 11.78
C ALA A 227 -22.71 8.18 12.69
N ALA A 228 -23.47 7.10 12.60
CA ALA A 228 -23.23 5.86 13.35
C ALA A 228 -21.87 5.23 12.98
N GLU A 229 -21.45 5.32 11.73
CA GLU A 229 -20.17 4.81 11.28
C GLU A 229 -19.02 5.71 11.74
N ILE A 230 -19.22 7.04 11.75
CA ILE A 230 -18.26 7.99 12.32
C ILE A 230 -18.06 7.72 13.82
N GLU A 231 -19.12 7.37 14.55
CA GLU A 231 -19.02 7.00 15.95
C GLU A 231 -18.24 5.69 16.16
N ARG A 232 -18.44 4.68 15.29
CA ARG A 232 -17.62 3.47 15.32
C ARG A 232 -16.14 3.77 15.12
N ILE A 233 -15.80 4.71 14.23
CA ILE A 233 -14.43 5.17 14.01
C ILE A 233 -13.89 5.82 15.29
N ARG A 234 -14.68 6.68 15.95
CA ARG A 234 -14.31 7.31 17.22
C ARG A 234 -13.96 6.27 18.27
N GLN A 235 -14.81 5.28 18.47
CA GLN A 235 -14.58 4.21 19.45
C GLN A 235 -13.32 3.40 19.13
N ALA A 236 -13.06 3.11 17.86
CA ALA A 236 -11.85 2.42 17.42
C ALA A 236 -10.58 3.25 17.70
N LEU A 237 -10.63 4.57 17.50
CA LEU A 237 -9.51 5.47 17.82
C LEU A 237 -9.26 5.55 19.35
N ILE A 238 -10.31 5.56 20.17
CA ILE A 238 -10.21 5.50 21.65
C ILE A 238 -9.58 4.17 22.06
N ALA A 239 -10.09 3.04 21.56
CA ALA A 239 -9.54 1.72 21.87
C ALA A 239 -8.08 1.56 21.42
N ALA A 240 -7.68 2.19 20.32
CA ALA A 240 -6.30 2.24 19.86
C ALA A 240 -5.42 3.20 20.70
N GLY A 241 -6.00 3.98 21.66
CA GLY A 241 -5.29 4.98 22.45
C GLY A 241 -4.80 6.17 21.62
N LEU A 242 -5.54 6.53 20.57
CA LEU A 242 -5.23 7.65 19.66
C LEU A 242 -6.13 8.87 19.94
N LEU A 243 -7.23 8.67 20.65
CA LEU A 243 -8.20 9.70 21.02
C LEU A 243 -8.56 9.50 22.49
N ALA A 244 -8.77 10.59 23.22
CA ALA A 244 -9.30 10.53 24.58
C ALA A 244 -10.78 10.11 24.58
N ALA A 245 -11.22 9.42 25.63
CA ALA A 245 -12.61 9.01 25.82
C ALA A 245 -13.55 10.21 26.03
#